data_478e360d48b2de0f93a6db4b366a5314
#
_entry.id   478e360d48b2de0f93a6db4b366a5314
#
_cell.length_a   1.000
_cell.length_b   1.000
_cell.length_c   1.000
_cell.angle_alpha   90.00
_cell.angle_beta   90.00
_cell.angle_gamma   90.00
#
_symmetry.space_group_name_H-M   'P 1'
#
loop_
_entity.id
_entity.type
_entity.pdbx_description
1 polymer ?
#
loop_
_entity_poly.entity_id
_entity_poly.type
_entity_poly.pdbx_seq_one_letter_code
_entity_poly.pdbx_strand_id
1 'polypeptide(L)'
;CNYIPATAINQIEMWSADTFNPKQIDKELSWAHDLGFNTLRVFLSSVVWKNDAKGMKKRMDEFLNICKKYSIRPMFVFFDDCWNAESAYGKQPELKPGVHNSGWVQDPSCSLRKDTLTLYPFLQEYVKDIIRTYAHDDRILMWDLYNEPGNSKHEETSLSLLTNVFRWVRDCKPSQ
;
A
#
# COMPACT_ATOMS: atom_id res chain seq x y z
N CYS A 1 0.39 -8.10 11.76
CA CYS A 1 0.86 -8.89 10.60
C CYS A 1 0.65 -8.11 9.31
N ASN A 2 1.37 -8.46 8.23
CA ASN A 2 1.06 -8.00 6.90
C ASN A 2 -0.23 -8.66 6.41
N TYR A 3 -1.07 -7.91 5.69
CA TYR A 3 -2.33 -8.39 5.17
C TYR A 3 -2.49 -8.07 3.68
N ILE A 4 -2.81 -9.08 2.92
CA ILE A 4 -3.36 -9.06 1.57
C ILE A 4 -4.44 -10.15 1.54
N PRO A 5 -5.64 -9.91 0.98
CA PRO A 5 -6.69 -10.93 0.95
C PRO A 5 -6.25 -12.13 0.08
N ALA A 6 -6.65 -13.34 0.47
CA ALA A 6 -6.26 -14.59 -0.21
C ALA A 6 -6.65 -14.65 -1.70
N THR A 7 -7.53 -13.75 -2.13
CA THR A 7 -7.94 -13.62 -3.54
C THR A 7 -7.08 -12.68 -4.37
N ALA A 8 -6.09 -12.01 -3.76
CA ALA A 8 -5.20 -11.08 -4.45
C ALA A 8 -3.75 -11.58 -4.39
N ILE A 9 -3.04 -11.51 -5.50
CA ILE A 9 -1.62 -11.90 -5.60
C ILE A 9 -0.72 -10.90 -4.87
N ASN A 10 -1.06 -9.60 -4.96
CA ASN A 10 -0.28 -8.52 -4.37
C ASN A 10 -1.16 -7.27 -4.13
N GLN A 11 -0.54 -6.18 -3.70
CA GLN A 11 -1.22 -4.90 -3.44
C GLN A 11 -1.88 -4.30 -4.68
N ILE A 12 -1.40 -4.61 -5.89
CA ILE A 12 -2.03 -4.12 -7.12
C ILE A 12 -3.41 -4.76 -7.29
N GLU A 13 -3.52 -6.08 -7.18
CA GLU A 13 -4.81 -6.77 -7.25
C GLU A 13 -5.72 -6.44 -6.06
N MET A 14 -5.15 -6.29 -4.86
CA MET A 14 -5.93 -5.89 -3.70
C MET A 14 -6.68 -4.57 -3.95
N TRP A 15 -6.07 -3.63 -4.65
CA TRP A 15 -6.64 -2.30 -4.83
C TRP A 15 -7.22 -2.03 -6.23
N SER A 16 -7.12 -2.95 -7.19
CA SER A 16 -7.68 -2.81 -8.53
C SER A 16 -9.19 -3.07 -8.56
N ALA A 17 -9.92 -2.37 -9.45
CA ALA A 17 -11.37 -2.44 -9.52
C ALA A 17 -11.89 -3.85 -9.83
N ASP A 18 -11.19 -4.57 -10.72
CA ASP A 18 -11.62 -5.88 -11.23
C ASP A 18 -11.36 -7.02 -10.24
N THR A 19 -10.48 -6.82 -9.25
CA THR A 19 -10.02 -7.87 -8.34
C THR A 19 -10.26 -7.56 -6.86
N PHE A 20 -10.66 -6.33 -6.52
CA PHE A 20 -11.04 -5.96 -5.15
C PHE A 20 -12.22 -6.80 -4.67
N ASN A 21 -12.03 -7.53 -3.57
CA ASN A 21 -13.02 -8.47 -3.06
C ASN A 21 -13.41 -8.17 -1.61
N PRO A 22 -14.39 -7.26 -1.37
CA PRO A 22 -14.80 -6.87 -0.04
C PRO A 22 -15.42 -8.02 0.77
N LYS A 23 -16.04 -9.00 0.10
CA LYS A 23 -16.60 -10.18 0.78
C LYS A 23 -15.51 -11.06 1.38
N GLN A 24 -14.41 -11.27 0.64
CA GLN A 24 -13.28 -12.03 1.15
C GLN A 24 -12.60 -11.27 2.28
N ILE A 25 -12.41 -9.96 2.12
CA ILE A 25 -11.83 -9.09 3.16
C ILE A 25 -12.68 -9.16 4.44
N ASP A 26 -13.99 -9.02 4.35
CA ASP A 26 -14.91 -9.11 5.49
C ASP A 26 -14.78 -10.44 6.24
N LYS A 27 -14.72 -11.54 5.50
CA LYS A 27 -14.54 -12.89 6.06
C LYS A 27 -13.20 -13.03 6.79
N GLU A 28 -12.10 -12.58 6.17
CA GLU A 28 -10.76 -12.72 6.75
C GLU A 28 -10.54 -11.80 7.96
N LEU A 29 -11.10 -10.59 7.92
CA LEU A 29 -11.03 -9.69 9.05
C LEU A 29 -11.89 -10.16 10.24
N SER A 30 -12.99 -10.90 10.00
CA SER A 30 -13.70 -11.56 11.09
C SER A 30 -12.82 -12.59 11.80
N TRP A 31 -12.06 -13.40 11.04
CA TRP A 31 -11.11 -14.35 11.62
C TRP A 31 -9.97 -13.67 12.36
N ALA A 32 -9.45 -12.56 11.80
CA ALA A 32 -8.41 -11.77 12.46
C ALA A 32 -8.91 -11.22 13.81
N HIS A 33 -10.14 -10.71 13.85
CA HIS A 33 -10.79 -10.26 15.09
C HIS A 33 -10.92 -11.38 16.11
N ASP A 34 -11.42 -12.56 15.71
CA ASP A 34 -11.59 -13.72 16.59
C ASP A 34 -10.26 -14.21 17.18
N LEU A 35 -9.15 -13.99 16.45
CA LEU A 35 -7.79 -14.27 16.92
C LEU A 35 -7.19 -13.13 17.76
N GLY A 36 -7.91 -12.03 17.98
CA GLY A 36 -7.47 -10.91 18.80
C GLY A 36 -6.62 -9.86 18.07
N PHE A 37 -6.58 -9.86 16.74
CA PHE A 37 -5.90 -8.79 16.00
C PHE A 37 -6.68 -7.48 16.11
N ASN A 38 -5.99 -6.40 16.44
CA ASN A 38 -6.52 -5.05 16.49
C ASN A 38 -5.86 -4.11 15.46
N THR A 39 -4.84 -4.58 14.77
CA THR A 39 -4.16 -3.88 13.69
C THR A 39 -3.64 -4.82 12.63
N LEU A 40 -3.57 -4.33 11.38
CA LEU A 40 -3.00 -5.00 10.22
C LEU A 40 -2.11 -4.03 9.47
N ARG A 41 -1.04 -4.52 8.87
CA ARG A 41 -0.15 -3.74 8.01
C ARG A 41 -0.51 -4.01 6.55
N VAL A 42 -0.91 -2.96 5.81
CA VAL A 42 -1.55 -3.07 4.49
C VAL A 42 -0.84 -2.18 3.49
N PHE A 43 -0.32 -2.78 2.41
CA PHE A 43 0.43 -2.08 1.39
C PHE A 43 -0.51 -1.37 0.39
N LEU A 44 -0.24 -0.10 0.13
CA LEU A 44 -0.88 0.67 -0.92
C LEU A 44 -0.16 0.44 -2.26
N SER A 45 -0.67 1.06 -3.34
CA SER A 45 -0.05 0.95 -4.66
C SER A 45 -0.11 2.27 -5.43
N SER A 46 1.06 2.84 -5.70
CA SER A 46 1.18 4.03 -6.55
C SER A 46 0.74 3.75 -7.98
N VAL A 47 0.91 2.51 -8.45
CA VAL A 47 0.52 2.05 -9.79
C VAL A 47 -1.00 2.04 -9.93
N VAL A 48 -1.73 1.55 -8.93
CA VAL A 48 -3.21 1.57 -8.94
C VAL A 48 -3.71 3.00 -8.81
N TRP A 49 -3.13 3.79 -7.91
CA TRP A 49 -3.50 5.20 -7.77
C TRP A 49 -3.32 5.97 -9.07
N LYS A 50 -2.21 5.77 -9.80
CA LYS A 50 -1.95 6.42 -11.09
C LYS A 50 -3.05 6.15 -12.12
N ASN A 51 -3.60 4.96 -12.12
CA ASN A 51 -4.60 4.52 -13.10
C ASN A 51 -6.04 4.80 -12.66
N ASP A 52 -6.33 4.78 -11.35
CA ASP A 52 -7.67 4.95 -10.79
C ASP A 52 -7.63 5.51 -9.36
N ALA A 53 -7.12 6.72 -9.18
CA ALA A 53 -7.00 7.36 -7.88
C ALA A 53 -8.34 7.47 -7.13
N LYS A 54 -9.40 7.85 -7.85
CA LYS A 54 -10.75 7.99 -7.27
C LYS A 54 -11.34 6.65 -6.84
N GLY A 55 -11.21 5.64 -7.67
CA GLY A 55 -11.70 4.30 -7.36
C GLY A 55 -10.89 3.64 -6.26
N MET A 56 -9.57 3.78 -6.26
CA MET A 56 -8.72 3.27 -5.16
C MET A 56 -9.13 3.87 -3.81
N LYS A 57 -9.36 5.18 -3.72
CA LYS A 57 -9.83 5.81 -2.48
C LYS A 57 -11.19 5.29 -2.03
N LYS A 58 -12.13 5.02 -2.96
CA LYS A 58 -13.41 4.39 -2.60
C LYS A 58 -13.22 2.98 -2.02
N ARG A 59 -12.33 2.18 -2.59
CA ARG A 59 -12.01 0.83 -2.09
C ARG A 59 -11.29 0.88 -0.74
N MET A 60 -10.40 1.88 -0.54
CA MET A 60 -9.81 2.14 0.77
C MET A 60 -10.86 2.49 1.81
N ASP A 61 -11.84 3.31 1.48
CA ASP A 61 -12.93 3.66 2.41
C ASP A 61 -13.80 2.44 2.75
N GLU A 62 -14.13 1.59 1.76
CA GLU A 62 -14.84 0.33 1.98
C GLU A 62 -14.04 -0.62 2.87
N PHE A 63 -12.73 -0.77 2.62
CA PHE A 63 -11.81 -1.54 3.47
C PHE A 63 -11.79 -1.01 4.91
N LEU A 64 -11.69 0.31 5.10
CA LEU A 64 -11.70 0.94 6.42
C LEU A 64 -13.02 0.73 7.17
N ASN A 65 -14.15 0.71 6.45
CA ASN A 65 -15.44 0.38 7.06
C ASN A 65 -15.52 -1.07 7.52
N ILE A 66 -14.94 -2.01 6.76
CA ILE A 66 -14.82 -3.41 7.19
C ILE A 66 -13.89 -3.52 8.41
N CYS A 67 -12.74 -2.85 8.39
CA CYS A 67 -11.84 -2.80 9.53
C CYS A 67 -12.55 -2.29 10.80
N LYS A 68 -13.28 -1.18 10.69
CA LYS A 68 -14.05 -0.60 11.80
C LYS A 68 -15.08 -1.58 12.37
N LYS A 69 -15.78 -2.33 11.53
CA LYS A 69 -16.74 -3.38 11.95
C LYS A 69 -16.10 -4.38 12.92
N TYR A 70 -14.82 -4.69 12.72
CA TYR A 70 -14.08 -5.67 13.52
C TYR A 70 -13.12 -5.04 14.53
N SER A 71 -13.24 -3.72 14.80
CA SER A 71 -12.36 -2.99 15.73
C SER A 71 -10.86 -3.09 15.36
N ILE A 72 -10.56 -3.22 14.08
CA ILE A 72 -9.21 -3.25 13.54
C ILE A 72 -8.88 -1.85 12.99
N ARG A 73 -7.70 -1.32 13.33
CA ARG A 73 -7.17 -0.07 12.77
C ARG A 73 -5.93 -0.39 11.95
N PRO A 74 -5.97 -0.28 10.61
CA PRO A 74 -4.83 -0.62 9.79
C PRO A 74 -3.71 0.40 9.89
N MET A 75 -2.47 -0.07 9.64
CA MET A 75 -1.30 0.71 9.30
C MET A 75 -1.08 0.57 7.80
N PHE A 76 -1.19 1.66 7.05
CA PHE A 76 -0.94 1.65 5.60
C PHE A 76 0.51 1.90 5.27
N VAL A 77 1.06 1.13 4.32
CA VAL A 77 2.44 1.23 3.83
C VAL A 77 2.42 1.85 2.44
N PHE A 78 3.21 2.91 2.21
CA PHE A 78 3.28 3.58 0.91
C PHE A 78 4.25 2.89 -0.05
N PHE A 79 5.49 2.68 0.36
CA PHE A 79 6.57 2.20 -0.51
C PHE A 79 7.23 0.94 0.00
N ASP A 80 7.85 0.18 -0.92
CA ASP A 80 8.49 -1.10 -0.60
C ASP A 80 9.68 -1.36 -1.53
N ASP A 81 10.84 -1.69 -0.95
CA ASP A 81 12.03 -2.09 -1.70
C ASP A 81 12.22 -3.61 -1.82
N CYS A 82 11.28 -4.38 -1.27
CA CYS A 82 11.33 -5.84 -1.31
C CYS A 82 10.65 -6.43 -2.55
N TRP A 83 10.96 -7.71 -2.81
CA TRP A 83 10.25 -8.56 -3.77
C TRP A 83 10.60 -8.28 -5.23
N ASN A 84 9.67 -8.53 -6.16
CA ASN A 84 9.90 -8.35 -7.59
C ASN A 84 10.12 -6.88 -7.94
N ALA A 85 11.13 -6.61 -8.73
CA ALA A 85 11.62 -5.25 -9.01
C ALA A 85 10.62 -4.36 -9.76
N GLU A 86 9.76 -4.97 -10.57
CA GLU A 86 8.85 -4.23 -11.43
C GLU A 86 7.39 -4.46 -11.06
N SER A 87 6.64 -3.38 -11.03
CA SER A 87 5.19 -3.37 -10.80
C SER A 87 4.46 -2.76 -12.00
N ALA A 88 3.41 -3.41 -12.47
CA ALA A 88 2.61 -2.95 -13.60
C ALA A 88 1.12 -3.10 -13.30
N TYR A 89 0.31 -2.14 -13.77
CA TYR A 89 -1.14 -2.22 -13.66
C TYR A 89 -1.72 -3.36 -14.51
N GLY A 90 -2.80 -3.98 -14.02
CA GLY A 90 -3.50 -5.07 -14.71
C GLY A 90 -3.24 -6.44 -14.08
N LYS A 91 -3.48 -7.49 -14.86
CA LYS A 91 -3.33 -8.88 -14.40
C LYS A 91 -1.91 -9.15 -13.93
N GLN A 92 -1.80 -9.68 -12.72
CA GLN A 92 -0.51 -10.03 -12.13
C GLN A 92 -0.07 -11.44 -12.55
N PRO A 93 1.26 -11.70 -12.60
CA PRO A 93 1.79 -13.04 -12.85
C PRO A 93 1.34 -14.03 -11.77
N GLU A 94 1.15 -15.29 -12.16
CA GLU A 94 0.80 -16.33 -11.21
C GLU A 94 1.89 -16.55 -10.14
N LEU A 95 1.44 -16.91 -8.94
CA LEU A 95 2.32 -17.22 -7.83
C LEU A 95 3.16 -18.48 -8.13
N LYS A 96 4.40 -18.47 -7.65
CA LYS A 96 5.25 -19.67 -7.65
C LYS A 96 4.91 -20.49 -6.40
N PRO A 97 4.35 -21.70 -6.53
CA PRO A 97 3.98 -22.53 -5.39
C PRO A 97 5.19 -22.78 -4.46
N GLY A 98 4.96 -22.67 -3.15
CA GLY A 98 6.00 -22.90 -2.15
C GLY A 98 7.07 -21.80 -2.03
N VAL A 99 6.95 -20.72 -2.78
CA VAL A 99 7.86 -19.56 -2.68
C VAL A 99 7.15 -18.40 -1.98
N HIS A 100 7.69 -18.00 -0.83
CA HIS A 100 7.14 -16.93 -0.01
C HIS A 100 7.04 -15.61 -0.80
N ASN A 101 5.86 -15.02 -0.79
CA ASN A 101 5.55 -13.72 -1.43
C ASN A 101 6.02 -13.58 -2.89
N SER A 102 6.03 -14.67 -3.64
CA SER A 102 6.59 -14.72 -5.00
C SER A 102 5.91 -13.77 -6.01
N GLY A 103 4.69 -13.34 -5.72
CA GLY A 103 3.93 -12.37 -6.54
C GLY A 103 3.98 -10.93 -6.02
N TRP A 104 4.62 -10.68 -4.87
CA TRP A 104 4.72 -9.33 -4.33
C TRP A 104 5.71 -8.49 -5.15
N VAL A 105 5.50 -7.18 -5.18
CA VAL A 105 6.25 -6.27 -6.05
C VAL A 105 6.69 -5.02 -5.28
N GLN A 106 7.79 -4.44 -5.74
CA GLN A 106 8.29 -3.16 -5.24
C GLN A 106 7.34 -2.00 -5.62
N ASP A 107 7.32 -0.98 -4.78
CA ASP A 107 6.72 0.30 -5.10
C ASP A 107 7.62 1.44 -4.57
N PRO A 108 8.14 2.34 -5.41
CA PRO A 108 8.03 2.35 -6.87
C PRO A 108 8.87 1.27 -7.56
N SER A 109 8.49 0.91 -8.80
CA SER A 109 9.26 0.01 -9.66
C SER A 109 10.72 0.44 -9.77
N CYS A 110 11.62 -0.55 -9.81
CA CYS A 110 13.07 -0.32 -9.92
C CYS A 110 13.43 0.51 -11.16
N SER A 111 12.81 0.23 -12.32
CA SER A 111 13.07 0.94 -13.58
C SER A 111 12.77 2.45 -13.50
N LEU A 112 11.79 2.86 -12.67
CA LEU A 112 11.40 4.27 -12.53
C LEU A 112 12.37 5.08 -11.67
N ARG A 113 13.14 4.44 -10.79
CA ARG A 113 13.99 5.11 -9.79
C ARG A 113 15.15 5.92 -10.40
N LYS A 114 15.52 5.66 -11.65
CA LYS A 114 16.61 6.36 -12.36
C LYS A 114 16.23 7.78 -12.77
N ASP A 115 14.94 8.05 -12.99
CA ASP A 115 14.42 9.37 -13.38
C ASP A 115 13.64 10.02 -12.24
N THR A 116 14.38 10.53 -11.27
CA THR A 116 13.79 11.19 -10.10
C THR A 116 13.06 12.49 -10.44
N LEU A 117 13.41 13.15 -11.55
CA LEU A 117 12.77 14.39 -11.99
C LEU A 117 11.31 14.16 -12.40
N THR A 118 11.03 13.02 -13.03
CA THR A 118 9.66 12.62 -13.40
C THR A 118 8.97 11.87 -12.26
N LEU A 119 9.71 11.00 -11.56
CA LEU A 119 9.14 10.13 -10.54
C LEU A 119 8.66 10.90 -9.30
N TYR A 120 9.47 11.81 -8.76
CA TYR A 120 9.15 12.45 -7.47
C TYR A 120 7.91 13.36 -7.51
N PRO A 121 7.66 14.18 -8.54
CA PRO A 121 6.41 14.91 -8.65
C PRO A 121 5.17 14.00 -8.62
N PHE A 122 5.22 12.88 -9.34
CA PHE A 122 4.16 11.88 -9.35
C PHE A 122 3.95 11.24 -7.97
N LEU A 123 5.02 10.76 -7.31
CA LEU A 123 4.92 10.14 -5.99
C LEU A 123 4.49 11.15 -4.92
N GLN A 124 4.91 12.39 -5.02
CA GLN A 124 4.46 13.46 -4.13
C GLN A 124 2.94 13.70 -4.24
N GLU A 125 2.43 13.73 -5.46
CA GLU A 125 0.99 13.88 -5.70
C GLU A 125 0.21 12.70 -5.10
N TYR A 126 0.66 11.47 -5.37
CA TYR A 126 0.09 10.25 -4.81
C TYR A 126 0.04 10.28 -3.28
N VAL A 127 1.18 10.52 -2.64
CA VAL A 127 1.28 10.54 -1.17
C VAL A 127 0.40 11.65 -0.59
N LYS A 128 0.49 12.87 -1.13
CA LYS A 128 -0.28 14.01 -0.62
C LYS A 128 -1.79 13.85 -0.83
N ASP A 129 -2.23 13.24 -1.95
CA ASP A 129 -3.65 12.97 -2.19
C ASP A 129 -4.22 11.98 -1.17
N ILE A 130 -3.53 10.87 -0.94
CA ILE A 130 -3.96 9.87 0.05
C ILE A 130 -3.94 10.47 1.47
N ILE A 131 -2.83 11.07 1.88
CA ILE A 131 -2.70 11.63 3.23
C ILE A 131 -3.75 12.73 3.47
N ARG A 132 -3.97 13.67 2.56
CA ARG A 132 -4.99 14.72 2.71
C ARG A 132 -6.41 14.17 2.79
N THR A 133 -6.69 13.09 2.04
CA THR A 133 -8.01 12.45 2.08
C THR A 133 -8.30 11.86 3.46
N TYR A 134 -7.29 11.30 4.13
CA TYR A 134 -7.44 10.55 5.37
C TYR A 134 -6.70 11.17 6.58
N ALA A 135 -6.27 12.43 6.50
CA ALA A 135 -5.43 13.08 7.50
C ALA A 135 -5.97 13.03 8.95
N HIS A 136 -7.27 12.92 9.11
CA HIS A 136 -7.95 12.91 10.40
C HIS A 136 -8.92 11.74 10.54
N ASP A 137 -8.72 10.69 9.76
CA ASP A 137 -9.55 9.49 9.82
C ASP A 137 -9.11 8.59 10.97
N ASP A 138 -9.92 8.50 12.00
CA ASP A 138 -9.67 7.73 13.22
C ASP A 138 -9.66 6.20 13.02
N ARG A 139 -10.14 5.74 11.87
CA ARG A 139 -10.07 4.32 11.47
C ARG A 139 -8.65 3.87 11.15
N ILE A 140 -7.72 4.80 10.86
CA ILE A 140 -6.32 4.51 10.54
C ILE A 140 -5.48 4.64 11.81
N LEU A 141 -4.63 3.64 12.07
CA LEU A 141 -3.74 3.65 13.22
C LEU A 141 -2.53 4.55 13.00
N MET A 142 -1.82 4.33 11.88
CA MET A 142 -0.62 5.08 11.51
C MET A 142 -0.28 4.88 10.03
N TRP A 143 0.70 5.66 9.54
CA TRP A 143 1.28 5.55 8.21
C TRP A 143 2.70 5.01 8.30
N ASP A 144 2.96 3.91 7.60
CA ASP A 144 4.31 3.40 7.34
C ASP A 144 4.76 3.94 5.99
N LEU A 145 5.77 4.77 5.99
CA LEU A 145 6.13 5.50 4.79
C LEU A 145 6.98 4.67 3.83
N TYR A 146 7.70 3.67 4.34
CA TYR A 146 8.56 2.86 3.49
C TYR A 146 8.94 1.54 4.16
N ASN A 147 8.59 0.42 3.53
CA ASN A 147 9.04 -0.90 3.96
C ASN A 147 10.48 -1.15 3.52
N GLU A 148 11.35 -1.46 4.47
CA GLU A 148 12.74 -1.86 4.25
C GLU A 148 13.50 -0.98 3.23
N PRO A 149 13.56 0.35 3.42
CA PRO A 149 14.24 1.24 2.49
C PRO A 149 15.72 0.85 2.39
N GLY A 150 16.21 0.70 1.17
CA GLY A 150 17.57 0.26 0.87
C GLY A 150 17.72 -1.23 0.57
N ASN A 151 16.68 -2.04 0.81
CA ASN A 151 16.69 -3.43 0.37
C ASN A 151 16.90 -3.51 -1.16
N SER A 152 17.27 -4.67 -1.67
CA SER A 152 17.51 -4.92 -3.09
C SER A 152 18.58 -4.01 -3.73
N LYS A 153 19.53 -3.49 -2.92
CA LYS A 153 20.64 -2.60 -3.35
C LYS A 153 20.15 -1.22 -3.83
N HIS A 154 19.12 -0.69 -3.19
CA HIS A 154 18.55 0.63 -3.51
C HIS A 154 18.93 1.73 -2.51
N GLU A 155 19.97 1.54 -1.68
CA GLU A 155 20.31 2.40 -0.54
C GLU A 155 20.33 3.89 -0.90
N GLU A 156 21.01 4.28 -1.98
CA GLU A 156 21.14 5.68 -2.38
C GLU A 156 19.81 6.30 -2.83
N THR A 157 19.05 5.58 -3.65
CA THR A 157 17.76 6.07 -4.17
C THR A 157 16.68 6.06 -3.08
N SER A 158 16.70 5.08 -2.21
CA SER A 158 15.71 4.92 -1.15
C SER A 158 15.85 5.96 -0.06
N LEU A 159 17.08 6.32 0.35
CA LEU A 159 17.30 7.38 1.34
C LEU A 159 16.76 8.73 0.85
N SER A 160 16.99 9.05 -0.41
CA SER A 160 16.48 10.28 -1.03
C SER A 160 14.95 10.28 -1.06
N LEU A 161 14.31 9.19 -1.50
CA LEU A 161 12.87 9.07 -1.53
C LEU A 161 12.27 9.12 -0.11
N LEU A 162 12.81 8.36 0.83
CA LEU A 162 12.36 8.33 2.22
C LEU A 162 12.36 9.74 2.84
N THR A 163 13.44 10.50 2.65
CA THR A 163 13.55 11.88 3.15
C THR A 163 12.45 12.77 2.57
N ASN A 164 12.17 12.64 1.28
CA ASN A 164 11.12 13.42 0.62
C ASN A 164 9.72 13.00 1.09
N VAL A 165 9.47 11.72 1.23
CA VAL A 165 8.16 11.21 1.68
C VAL A 165 7.82 11.71 3.08
N PHE A 166 8.77 11.67 4.02
CA PHE A 166 8.57 12.25 5.35
C PHE A 166 8.18 13.73 5.28
N ARG A 167 8.85 14.51 4.43
CA ARG A 167 8.53 15.92 4.23
C ARG A 167 7.11 16.09 3.66
N TRP A 168 6.76 15.36 2.61
CA TRP A 168 5.44 15.44 1.97
C TRP A 168 4.30 15.11 2.91
N VAL A 169 4.48 14.09 3.76
CA VAL A 169 3.48 13.68 4.75
C VAL A 169 3.36 14.76 5.84
N ARG A 170 4.48 15.23 6.39
CA ARG A 170 4.47 16.29 7.43
C ARG A 170 3.82 17.59 6.94
N ASP A 171 4.00 17.96 5.68
CA ASP A 171 3.32 19.11 5.07
C ASP A 171 1.79 18.98 5.12
N CYS A 172 1.25 17.78 5.09
CA CYS A 172 -0.19 17.51 5.15
C CYS A 172 -0.76 17.50 6.58
N LYS A 173 0.09 17.49 7.60
CA LYS A 173 -0.27 17.52 9.04
C LYS A 173 -1.30 16.45 9.44
N PRO A 174 -1.10 15.16 9.12
CA PRO A 174 -1.99 14.12 9.59
C PRO A 174 -1.95 13.99 11.10
N SER A 175 -3.05 13.48 11.69
CA SER A 175 -3.14 13.22 13.13
C SER A 175 -2.56 11.85 13.54
N GLN A 176 -2.26 11.01 12.58
CA GLN A 176 -1.68 9.67 12.79
C GLN A 176 -0.15 9.70 12.81
#